data_ce902adb6e1f1b3a1d547fcafbdee6c0
#
_entry.id   ce902adb6e1f1b3a1d547fcafbdee6c0
#
_cell.length_a   1.000
_cell.length_b   1.000
_cell.length_c   1.000
_cell.angle_alpha   90.00
_cell.angle_beta   90.00
_cell.angle_gamma   90.00
#
_symmetry.space_group_name_H-M   'P 1'
#
loop_
_entity.id
_entity.type
_entity.pdbx_description
1 polymer ?
#
loop_
_entity_poly.entity_id
_entity_poly.type
_entity_poly.pdbx_seq_one_letter_code
_entity_poly.pdbx_strand_id
1 'polypeptide(L)'
;MQQININELKPHPRNNEFFDDMTGDAWNAFKESISTSGIVEPIVVTQDMVIVSGHQRVRAAKELGLSTIMVDIRKYENDDKVLKDLIETNIRQRGIGNPNPVKLGRCIKELERIYGVREGSANQKGNNRIGEPKVSDDQLTQSDIAEMIGVSVDTLNNYKKLTELIPELEDLVDTGILAPTTALALVKYMSPSEQEEFVRSMDITKKITKGQVQQYIDKIKQLENDNPKVKELETQISELKTEKNILERKVKLNQEESDKYNKLKSDIEFLTKQKTDLGRQIDSATELAGLTVRLQKLLETELAPIKFKRCMEELDSSDVCVGNLTDIINRIDDWSDEMKKLLNNNNDYVVDVQ
;
A
#
# COMPACT_ATOMS: atom_id res chain seq x y z
N MET A 1 -13.03 1.85 37.82
CA MET A 1 -13.26 3.25 37.41
C MET A 1 -12.60 4.17 38.43
N GLN A 2 -11.86 5.15 37.98
CA GLN A 2 -11.13 6.09 38.85
C GLN A 2 -11.30 7.51 38.29
N GLN A 3 -11.22 8.49 39.17
CA GLN A 3 -11.20 9.91 38.79
C GLN A 3 -9.76 10.36 38.62
N ILE A 4 -9.39 10.81 37.43
CA ILE A 4 -8.02 11.16 37.06
C ILE A 4 -7.99 12.62 36.60
N ASN A 5 -6.85 13.29 36.80
CA ASN A 5 -6.61 14.63 36.26
C ASN A 5 -6.56 14.55 34.73
N ILE A 6 -7.34 15.41 34.08
CA ILE A 6 -7.50 15.38 32.60
C ILE A 6 -6.18 15.64 31.86
N ASN A 7 -5.22 16.32 32.49
CA ASN A 7 -3.92 16.62 31.94
C ASN A 7 -2.96 15.40 31.90
N GLU A 8 -3.27 14.35 32.67
CA GLU A 8 -2.51 13.11 32.66
C GLU A 8 -2.85 12.24 31.43
N LEU A 9 -4.00 12.51 30.79
CA LEU A 9 -4.49 11.75 29.66
C LEU A 9 -3.74 12.14 28.38
N LYS A 10 -3.23 11.12 27.68
CA LYS A 10 -2.50 11.25 26.43
C LYS A 10 -3.36 10.73 25.27
N PRO A 11 -3.50 11.48 24.17
CA PRO A 11 -4.18 10.94 23.00
C PRO A 11 -3.42 9.75 22.43
N HIS A 12 -4.15 8.78 21.88
CA HIS A 12 -3.50 7.69 21.16
C HIS A 12 -2.80 8.24 19.90
N PRO A 13 -1.51 7.93 19.65
CA PRO A 13 -0.73 8.56 18.59
C PRO A 13 -1.32 8.36 17.20
N ARG A 14 -1.94 7.20 16.95
CA ARG A 14 -2.55 6.86 15.67
C ARG A 14 -4.05 7.21 15.57
N ASN A 15 -4.65 7.87 16.57
CA ASN A 15 -6.09 8.16 16.53
C ASN A 15 -6.50 8.93 15.27
N ASN A 16 -5.71 9.92 14.85
CA ASN A 16 -6.02 10.78 13.72
C ASN A 16 -5.85 10.08 12.35
N GLU A 17 -5.15 8.94 12.31
CA GLU A 17 -5.08 8.10 11.09
C GLU A 17 -6.44 7.47 10.78
N PHE A 18 -7.24 7.20 11.80
CA PHE A 18 -8.49 6.44 11.71
C PHE A 18 -9.74 7.29 11.88
N PHE A 19 -9.65 8.39 12.63
CA PHE A 19 -10.84 9.16 13.01
C PHE A 19 -10.60 10.66 12.88
N ASP A 20 -11.63 11.36 12.41
CA ASP A 20 -11.64 12.81 12.38
C ASP A 20 -12.20 13.39 13.68
N ASP A 21 -11.73 14.57 14.02
CA ASP A 21 -12.30 15.35 15.09
C ASP A 21 -13.67 15.91 14.67
N MET A 22 -14.60 15.95 15.60
CA MET A 22 -15.88 16.63 15.40
C MET A 22 -15.64 18.12 15.26
N THR A 23 -16.34 18.76 14.31
CA THR A 23 -16.23 20.19 14.02
C THR A 23 -17.59 20.82 13.82
N GLY A 24 -17.65 22.17 13.76
CA GLY A 24 -18.85 22.93 13.46
C GLY A 24 -19.99 22.73 14.48
N ASP A 25 -21.22 22.74 13.98
CA ASP A 25 -22.43 22.67 14.82
C ASP A 25 -22.54 21.35 15.59
N ALA A 26 -22.07 20.24 14.98
CA ALA A 26 -22.05 18.93 15.66
C ALA A 26 -21.12 18.93 16.88
N TRP A 27 -19.98 19.61 16.79
CA TRP A 27 -19.08 19.78 17.93
C TRP A 27 -19.70 20.64 19.04
N ASN A 28 -20.35 21.75 18.66
CA ASN A 28 -20.99 22.64 19.61
C ASN A 28 -22.13 21.92 20.36
N ALA A 29 -22.99 21.21 19.64
CA ALA A 29 -24.07 20.41 20.24
C ALA A 29 -23.53 19.30 21.16
N PHE A 30 -22.44 18.63 20.76
CA PHE A 30 -21.79 17.61 21.58
C PHE A 30 -21.23 18.21 22.88
N LYS A 31 -20.58 19.36 22.79
CA LYS A 31 -20.03 20.08 23.94
C LYS A 31 -21.14 20.55 24.91
N GLU A 32 -22.25 21.05 24.37
CA GLU A 32 -23.43 21.44 25.14
C GLU A 32 -24.05 20.25 25.87
N SER A 33 -24.15 19.11 25.21
CA SER A 33 -24.60 17.86 25.83
C SER A 33 -23.73 17.45 27.02
N ILE A 34 -22.40 17.55 26.89
CA ILE A 34 -21.47 17.24 27.98
C ILE A 34 -21.59 18.29 29.12
N SER A 35 -21.78 19.56 28.78
CA SER A 35 -21.99 20.61 29.77
C SER A 35 -23.25 20.40 30.61
N THR A 36 -24.33 19.91 29.98
CA THR A 36 -25.63 19.72 30.61
C THR A 36 -25.74 18.40 31.35
N SER A 37 -25.32 17.31 30.74
CA SER A 37 -25.53 15.94 31.24
C SER A 37 -24.28 15.32 31.88
N GLY A 38 -23.14 16.01 31.77
CA GLY A 38 -21.86 15.44 32.15
C GLY A 38 -21.38 14.36 31.18
N ILE A 39 -20.30 13.70 31.57
CA ILE A 39 -19.75 12.56 30.80
C ILE A 39 -20.35 11.28 31.40
N VAL A 40 -21.33 10.73 30.70
CA VAL A 40 -22.07 9.54 31.16
C VAL A 40 -21.21 8.28 31.08
N GLU A 41 -20.47 8.09 29.98
CA GLU A 41 -19.60 6.95 29.78
C GLU A 41 -18.16 7.28 30.18
N PRO A 42 -17.48 6.45 30.99
CA PRO A 42 -16.08 6.69 31.34
C PRO A 42 -15.18 6.66 30.11
N ILE A 43 -14.04 7.36 30.20
CA ILE A 43 -12.99 7.30 29.19
C ILE A 43 -12.23 5.99 29.38
N VAL A 44 -12.03 5.23 28.32
CA VAL A 44 -11.20 4.02 28.39
C VAL A 44 -9.76 4.41 28.10
N VAL A 45 -8.84 4.01 28.99
CA VAL A 45 -7.42 4.30 28.88
C VAL A 45 -6.57 3.07 29.16
N THR A 46 -5.34 3.08 28.65
CA THR A 46 -4.30 2.10 29.03
C THR A 46 -3.73 2.42 30.41
N GLN A 47 -2.88 1.53 30.93
CA GLN A 47 -2.15 1.76 32.19
C GLN A 47 -1.24 3.00 32.13
N ASP A 48 -0.76 3.39 30.91
CA ASP A 48 0.08 4.56 30.67
C ASP A 48 -0.73 5.83 30.37
N MET A 49 -2.02 5.81 30.69
CA MET A 49 -2.98 6.91 30.47
C MET A 49 -3.15 7.31 29.02
N VAL A 50 -2.92 6.38 28.07
CA VAL A 50 -3.22 6.59 26.66
C VAL A 50 -4.71 6.32 26.41
N ILE A 51 -5.39 7.26 25.78
CA ILE A 51 -6.83 7.19 25.51
C ILE A 51 -7.11 6.14 24.43
N VAL A 52 -7.94 5.15 24.72
CA VAL A 52 -8.43 4.14 23.79
C VAL A 52 -9.82 4.50 23.28
N SER A 53 -10.70 4.96 24.17
CA SER A 53 -12.05 5.43 23.79
C SER A 53 -12.40 6.73 24.51
N GLY A 54 -12.97 7.67 23.76
CA GLY A 54 -13.47 8.93 24.32
C GLY A 54 -12.61 10.16 24.04
N HIS A 55 -11.77 10.18 23.01
CA HIS A 55 -10.94 11.34 22.61
C HIS A 55 -11.77 12.63 22.53
N GLN A 56 -12.95 12.60 21.90
CA GLN A 56 -13.83 13.77 21.77
C GLN A 56 -14.38 14.22 23.14
N ARG A 57 -14.70 13.27 24.02
CA ARG A 57 -15.16 13.56 25.41
C ARG A 57 -14.07 14.25 26.20
N VAL A 58 -12.82 13.78 26.09
CA VAL A 58 -11.67 14.42 26.76
C VAL A 58 -11.42 15.82 26.20
N ARG A 59 -11.50 15.99 24.89
CA ARG A 59 -11.37 17.30 24.23
C ARG A 59 -12.46 18.28 24.72
N ALA A 60 -13.73 17.85 24.73
CA ALA A 60 -14.82 18.68 25.23
C ALA A 60 -14.64 19.03 26.72
N ALA A 61 -14.25 18.06 27.55
CA ALA A 61 -13.97 18.30 28.96
C ALA A 61 -12.85 19.33 29.18
N LYS A 62 -11.79 19.29 28.39
CA LYS A 62 -10.71 20.30 28.43
C LYS A 62 -11.22 21.68 28.04
N GLU A 63 -12.01 21.80 26.98
CA GLU A 63 -12.57 23.08 26.53
C GLU A 63 -13.61 23.64 27.54
N LEU A 64 -14.30 22.77 28.27
CA LEU A 64 -15.22 23.15 29.35
C LEU A 64 -14.54 23.45 30.70
N GLY A 65 -13.21 23.30 30.77
CA GLY A 65 -12.44 23.61 31.96
C GLY A 65 -12.57 22.56 33.09
N LEU A 66 -12.98 21.34 32.77
CA LEU A 66 -13.04 20.28 33.78
C LEU A 66 -11.60 19.85 34.18
N SER A 67 -11.35 19.77 35.47
CA SER A 67 -10.04 19.37 35.97
C SER A 67 -9.84 17.86 36.07
N THR A 68 -10.93 17.11 36.27
CA THR A 68 -10.91 15.66 36.46
C THR A 68 -11.99 14.98 35.63
N ILE A 69 -11.76 13.72 35.31
CA ILE A 69 -12.66 12.91 34.49
C ILE A 69 -12.65 11.45 34.99
N MET A 70 -13.79 10.76 34.84
CA MET A 70 -13.89 9.33 35.17
C MET A 70 -13.25 8.51 34.08
N VAL A 71 -12.33 7.61 34.43
CA VAL A 71 -11.66 6.70 33.52
C VAL A 71 -11.85 5.23 33.91
N ASP A 72 -11.86 4.38 32.91
CA ASP A 72 -11.75 2.94 33.00
C ASP A 72 -10.35 2.52 32.51
N ILE A 73 -9.48 2.17 33.47
CA ILE A 73 -8.10 1.77 33.16
C ILE A 73 -8.12 0.29 32.78
N ARG A 74 -7.78 0.00 31.54
CA ARG A 74 -7.69 -1.37 31.03
C ARG A 74 -6.25 -1.81 30.86
N LYS A 75 -6.05 -3.09 31.13
CA LYS A 75 -4.75 -3.73 30.91
C LYS A 75 -4.77 -4.43 29.55
N TYR A 76 -3.82 -4.10 28.71
CA TYR A 76 -3.64 -4.70 27.39
C TYR A 76 -2.33 -5.49 27.33
N GLU A 77 -2.35 -6.59 26.58
CA GLU A 77 -1.19 -7.47 26.42
C GLU A 77 -0.14 -6.88 25.46
N ASN A 78 -0.62 -6.15 24.45
CA ASN A 78 0.21 -5.52 23.42
C ASN A 78 -0.53 -4.37 22.74
N ASP A 79 0.19 -3.61 21.92
CA ASP A 79 -0.32 -2.45 21.19
C ASP A 79 -1.43 -2.82 20.17
N ASP A 80 -1.38 -4.02 19.60
CA ASP A 80 -2.43 -4.49 18.66
C ASP A 80 -3.78 -4.64 19.39
N LYS A 81 -3.79 -5.10 20.64
CA LYS A 81 -5.03 -5.17 21.44
C LYS A 81 -5.56 -3.78 21.79
N VAL A 82 -4.68 -2.81 22.04
CA VAL A 82 -5.06 -1.40 22.27
C VAL A 82 -5.69 -0.84 21.00
N LEU A 83 -5.04 -1.02 19.86
CA LEU A 83 -5.48 -0.50 18.58
C LEU A 83 -6.79 -1.15 18.11
N LYS A 84 -6.94 -2.45 18.34
CA LYS A 84 -8.18 -3.18 18.10
C LYS A 84 -9.34 -2.56 18.87
N ASP A 85 -9.18 -2.39 20.18
CA ASP A 85 -10.25 -1.84 21.06
C ASP A 85 -10.55 -0.37 20.68
N LEU A 86 -9.53 0.42 20.31
CA LEU A 86 -9.71 1.78 19.80
C LEU A 86 -10.57 1.79 18.54
N ILE A 87 -10.27 0.93 17.55
CA ILE A 87 -11.01 0.90 16.29
C ILE A 87 -12.43 0.36 16.51
N GLU A 88 -12.58 -0.79 17.15
CA GLU A 88 -13.88 -1.43 17.36
C GLU A 88 -14.84 -0.58 18.20
N THR A 89 -14.37 0.01 19.29
CA THR A 89 -15.19 0.84 20.15
C THR A 89 -15.71 2.07 19.41
N ASN A 90 -14.85 2.71 18.61
CA ASN A 90 -15.25 3.88 17.83
C ASN A 90 -16.20 3.51 16.67
N ILE A 91 -16.00 2.38 15.99
CA ILE A 91 -16.92 1.89 14.96
C ILE A 91 -18.30 1.60 15.58
N ARG A 92 -18.35 0.90 16.71
CA ARG A 92 -19.62 0.56 17.39
C ARG A 92 -20.34 1.80 17.94
N GLN A 93 -19.62 2.77 18.48
CA GLN A 93 -20.21 3.99 19.03
C GLN A 93 -20.72 4.96 17.97
N ARG A 94 -20.06 5.05 16.82
CA ARG A 94 -20.42 5.96 15.73
C ARG A 94 -21.42 5.35 14.74
N GLY A 95 -21.68 4.03 14.84
CA GLY A 95 -22.49 3.28 13.86
C GLY A 95 -21.78 3.24 12.50
N ILE A 96 -22.54 3.09 11.40
CA ILE A 96 -22.03 3.14 10.02
C ILE A 96 -21.40 4.53 9.69
N GLY A 97 -21.41 5.44 10.63
CA GLY A 97 -21.06 6.85 10.48
C GLY A 97 -19.63 7.21 10.85
N ASN A 98 -18.60 6.47 10.45
CA ASN A 98 -17.33 7.16 10.22
C ASN A 98 -17.54 7.96 8.91
N PRO A 99 -17.69 9.31 8.99
CA PRO A 99 -18.05 10.12 7.83
C PRO A 99 -16.95 10.08 6.74
N ASN A 100 -15.75 9.63 7.11
CA ASN A 100 -14.59 9.56 6.23
C ASN A 100 -14.39 8.14 5.69
N PRO A 101 -14.75 7.88 4.42
CA PRO A 101 -14.67 6.54 3.84
C PRO A 101 -13.23 6.03 3.67
N VAL A 102 -12.25 6.92 3.51
CA VAL A 102 -10.82 6.57 3.41
C VAL A 102 -10.31 6.08 4.76
N LYS A 103 -10.61 6.83 5.84
CA LYS A 103 -10.24 6.44 7.21
C LYS A 103 -10.93 5.15 7.64
N LEU A 104 -12.17 4.93 7.21
CA LEU A 104 -12.85 3.65 7.42
C LEU A 104 -12.11 2.51 6.69
N GLY A 105 -11.64 2.74 5.48
CA GLY A 105 -10.79 1.80 4.76
C GLY A 105 -9.49 1.46 5.52
N ARG A 106 -8.86 2.45 6.15
CA ARG A 106 -7.69 2.24 7.02
C ARG A 106 -8.04 1.42 8.27
N CYS A 107 -9.18 1.71 8.91
CA CYS A 107 -9.68 0.89 10.03
C CYS A 107 -9.86 -0.57 9.63
N ILE A 108 -10.45 -0.82 8.46
CA ILE A 108 -10.70 -2.17 7.94
C ILE A 108 -9.39 -2.91 7.69
N LYS A 109 -8.43 -2.30 6.99
CA LYS A 109 -7.11 -2.89 6.74
C LYS A 109 -6.39 -3.24 8.03
N GLU A 110 -6.49 -2.38 9.04
CA GLU A 110 -5.84 -2.61 10.32
C GLU A 110 -6.52 -3.73 11.11
N LEU A 111 -7.84 -3.82 11.10
CA LEU A 111 -8.57 -4.94 11.71
C LEU A 111 -8.25 -6.27 11.00
N GLU A 112 -8.21 -6.28 9.66
CA GLU A 112 -7.79 -7.47 8.90
C GLU A 112 -6.39 -7.92 9.29
N ARG A 113 -5.44 -6.98 9.46
CA ARG A 113 -4.07 -7.26 9.92
C ARG A 113 -4.06 -7.87 11.32
N ILE A 114 -4.76 -7.24 12.28
CA ILE A 114 -4.78 -7.68 13.68
C ILE A 114 -5.46 -9.06 13.82
N TYR A 115 -6.53 -9.30 13.09
CA TYR A 115 -7.25 -10.59 13.11
C TYR A 115 -6.62 -11.66 12.20
N GLY A 116 -5.56 -11.31 11.47
CA GLY A 116 -4.90 -12.25 10.56
C GLY A 116 -5.79 -12.68 9.39
N VAL A 117 -6.71 -11.82 8.95
CA VAL A 117 -7.57 -12.08 7.79
C VAL A 117 -6.70 -12.11 6.54
N ARG A 118 -6.76 -13.23 5.80
CA ARG A 118 -5.97 -13.41 4.59
C ARG A 118 -6.70 -12.84 3.37
N GLU A 119 -5.98 -12.15 2.49
CA GLU A 119 -6.50 -11.75 1.20
C GLU A 119 -6.61 -12.99 0.28
N GLY A 120 -7.76 -13.18 -0.31
CA GLY A 120 -8.02 -14.23 -1.30
C GLY A 120 -9.38 -14.87 -1.17
N SER A 121 -9.99 -15.21 -2.31
CA SER A 121 -11.22 -15.99 -2.35
C SER A 121 -10.96 -17.43 -1.91
N ALA A 122 -11.84 -17.99 -1.09
CA ALA A 122 -11.90 -19.42 -0.86
C ALA A 122 -12.09 -20.15 -2.21
N ASN A 123 -11.48 -21.34 -2.38
CA ASN A 123 -11.76 -22.20 -3.53
C ASN A 123 -13.21 -22.69 -3.46
N GLN A 124 -13.73 -23.28 -4.56
CA GLN A 124 -15.10 -23.82 -4.66
C GLN A 124 -15.47 -24.83 -3.54
N LYS A 125 -14.50 -25.31 -2.75
CA LYS A 125 -14.69 -26.23 -1.61
C LYS A 125 -14.61 -25.52 -0.24
N GLY A 126 -14.58 -24.17 -0.21
CA GLY A 126 -14.52 -23.40 1.04
C GLY A 126 -13.16 -23.40 1.74
N ASN A 127 -12.13 -24.03 1.16
CA ASN A 127 -10.79 -24.04 1.73
C ASN A 127 -9.97 -22.86 1.19
N ASN A 128 -9.32 -22.12 2.07
CA ASN A 128 -8.35 -21.08 1.68
C ASN A 128 -7.23 -21.71 0.84
N ARG A 129 -6.82 -21.02 -0.23
CA ARG A 129 -5.83 -21.52 -1.21
C ARG A 129 -4.43 -21.80 -0.65
N ILE A 130 -4.17 -21.48 0.59
CA ILE A 130 -2.91 -21.78 1.27
C ILE A 130 -3.27 -22.58 2.50
N GLY A 131 -3.08 -23.90 2.38
CA GLY A 131 -3.49 -24.86 3.36
C GLY A 131 -2.73 -24.78 4.67
N GLU A 132 -3.37 -24.23 5.67
CA GLU A 132 -3.25 -24.65 7.05
C GLU A 132 -4.62 -24.50 7.71
N PRO A 133 -5.04 -25.44 8.57
CA PRO A 133 -6.33 -25.36 9.26
C PRO A 133 -6.35 -24.14 10.19
N LYS A 134 -7.55 -23.63 10.45
CA LYS A 134 -7.80 -22.58 11.46
C LYS A 134 -7.07 -22.96 12.75
N VAL A 135 -6.10 -22.13 13.16
CA VAL A 135 -5.26 -22.42 14.35
C VAL A 135 -5.86 -21.85 15.63
N SER A 136 -6.94 -21.04 15.55
CA SER A 136 -7.65 -20.56 16.74
C SER A 136 -9.09 -20.13 16.42
N ASP A 137 -10.00 -20.26 17.38
CA ASP A 137 -11.40 -19.81 17.34
C ASP A 137 -11.54 -18.27 17.21
N ASP A 138 -10.46 -17.52 17.32
CA ASP A 138 -10.42 -16.05 17.25
C ASP A 138 -10.15 -15.47 15.85
N GLN A 139 -10.01 -16.29 14.80
CA GLN A 139 -9.79 -15.80 13.44
C GLN A 139 -11.10 -15.36 12.78
N LEU A 140 -11.27 -14.05 12.63
CA LEU A 140 -12.37 -13.47 11.88
C LEU A 140 -12.12 -13.58 10.37
N THR A 141 -13.21 -13.66 9.61
CA THR A 141 -13.21 -13.56 8.14
C THR A 141 -13.54 -12.11 7.71
N GLN A 142 -13.33 -11.80 6.43
CA GLN A 142 -13.80 -10.52 5.87
C GLN A 142 -15.32 -10.35 6.03
N SER A 143 -16.08 -11.44 5.99
CA SER A 143 -17.53 -11.41 6.21
C SER A 143 -17.87 -10.99 7.63
N ASP A 144 -17.13 -11.50 8.63
CA ASP A 144 -17.36 -11.18 10.03
C ASP A 144 -17.02 -9.70 10.31
N ILE A 145 -15.95 -9.17 9.71
CA ILE A 145 -15.60 -7.74 9.81
C ILE A 145 -16.65 -6.87 9.11
N ALA A 146 -17.13 -7.28 7.94
CA ALA A 146 -18.17 -6.56 7.21
C ALA A 146 -19.49 -6.52 8.01
N GLU A 147 -19.86 -7.63 8.65
CA GLU A 147 -21.03 -7.69 9.55
C GLU A 147 -20.83 -6.80 10.78
N MET A 148 -19.65 -6.83 11.40
CA MET A 148 -19.31 -5.96 12.55
C MET A 148 -19.47 -4.47 12.22
N ILE A 149 -19.11 -4.07 11.00
CA ILE A 149 -19.19 -2.68 10.52
C ILE A 149 -20.61 -2.37 10.01
N GLY A 150 -21.42 -3.39 9.67
CA GLY A 150 -22.75 -3.24 9.11
C GLY A 150 -22.76 -2.94 7.61
N VAL A 151 -21.79 -3.46 6.85
CA VAL A 151 -21.68 -3.29 5.40
C VAL A 151 -21.56 -4.64 4.69
N SER A 152 -21.76 -4.63 3.36
CA SER A 152 -21.44 -5.82 2.55
C SER A 152 -19.93 -5.98 2.37
N VAL A 153 -19.47 -7.21 2.09
CA VAL A 153 -18.06 -7.50 1.78
C VAL A 153 -17.56 -6.70 0.58
N ASP A 154 -18.41 -6.50 -0.44
CA ASP A 154 -18.07 -5.65 -1.59
C ASP A 154 -17.85 -4.18 -1.19
N THR A 155 -18.71 -3.67 -0.31
CA THR A 155 -18.58 -2.30 0.23
C THR A 155 -17.32 -2.17 1.08
N LEU A 156 -17.01 -3.17 1.90
CA LEU A 156 -15.77 -3.26 2.69
C LEU A 156 -14.55 -3.20 1.76
N ASN A 157 -14.52 -4.00 0.70
CA ASN A 157 -13.44 -3.99 -0.28
C ASN A 157 -13.33 -2.64 -1.03
N ASN A 158 -14.44 -1.98 -1.28
CA ASN A 158 -14.43 -0.64 -1.87
C ASN A 158 -13.80 0.40 -0.92
N TYR A 159 -14.10 0.37 0.38
CA TYR A 159 -13.44 1.24 1.35
C TYR A 159 -11.93 0.98 1.42
N LYS A 160 -11.50 -0.28 1.41
CA LYS A 160 -10.08 -0.63 1.37
C LYS A 160 -9.37 -0.04 0.15
N LYS A 161 -9.98 -0.09 -1.03
CA LYS A 161 -9.42 0.49 -2.26
C LYS A 161 -9.24 1.99 -2.18
N LEU A 162 -10.09 2.73 -1.47
CA LEU A 162 -9.94 4.17 -1.33
C LEU A 162 -8.63 4.58 -0.62
N THR A 163 -8.02 3.70 0.15
CA THR A 163 -6.71 3.96 0.77
C THR A 163 -5.52 3.87 -0.21
N GLU A 164 -5.77 3.58 -1.48
CA GLU A 164 -4.78 3.57 -2.57
C GLU A 164 -4.75 4.90 -3.34
N LEU A 165 -5.58 5.85 -2.93
CA LEU A 165 -5.55 7.22 -3.43
C LEU A 165 -4.28 7.92 -2.95
N ILE A 166 -3.79 8.87 -3.75
CA ILE A 166 -2.76 9.80 -3.28
C ILE A 166 -3.36 10.78 -2.26
N PRO A 167 -2.55 11.36 -1.35
CA PRO A 167 -3.05 12.21 -0.26
C PRO A 167 -3.95 13.35 -0.74
N GLU A 168 -3.63 13.99 -1.86
CA GLU A 168 -4.39 15.09 -2.42
C GLU A 168 -5.80 14.68 -2.84
N LEU A 169 -5.98 13.45 -3.34
CA LEU A 169 -7.30 12.90 -3.70
C LEU A 169 -8.06 12.41 -2.46
N GLU A 170 -7.36 11.92 -1.44
CA GLU A 170 -7.97 11.61 -0.15
C GLU A 170 -8.60 12.87 0.45
N ASP A 171 -7.88 14.00 0.47
CA ASP A 171 -8.39 15.29 0.97
C ASP A 171 -9.63 15.77 0.18
N LEU A 172 -9.67 15.52 -1.13
CA LEU A 172 -10.85 15.85 -1.94
C LEU A 172 -12.05 14.95 -1.64
N VAL A 173 -11.83 13.70 -1.24
CA VAL A 173 -12.89 12.81 -0.75
C VAL A 173 -13.37 13.28 0.61
N ASP A 174 -12.48 13.66 1.50
CA ASP A 174 -12.79 14.14 2.85
C ASP A 174 -13.60 15.45 2.84
N THR A 175 -13.26 16.36 1.94
CA THR A 175 -13.98 17.63 1.76
C THR A 175 -15.27 17.49 0.95
N GLY A 176 -15.56 16.29 0.41
CA GLY A 176 -16.76 16.04 -0.39
C GLY A 176 -16.72 16.61 -1.81
N ILE A 177 -15.58 17.16 -2.23
CA ILE A 177 -15.34 17.63 -3.61
C ILE A 177 -15.34 16.45 -4.58
N LEU A 178 -14.75 15.33 -4.15
CA LEU A 178 -14.72 14.07 -4.89
C LEU A 178 -15.60 13.01 -4.19
N ALA A 179 -16.62 12.52 -4.89
CA ALA A 179 -17.47 11.47 -4.34
C ALA A 179 -16.70 10.13 -4.22
N PRO A 180 -16.86 9.36 -3.12
CA PRO A 180 -16.16 8.08 -2.93
C PRO A 180 -16.31 7.11 -4.09
N THR A 181 -17.51 7.04 -4.70
CA THR A 181 -17.77 6.19 -5.88
C THR A 181 -17.00 6.62 -7.13
N THR A 182 -16.74 7.92 -7.25
CA THR A 182 -15.91 8.49 -8.34
C THR A 182 -14.43 8.24 -8.06
N ALA A 183 -14.00 8.37 -6.81
CA ALA A 183 -12.66 8.08 -6.36
C ALA A 183 -12.25 6.62 -6.61
N LEU A 184 -13.17 5.66 -6.43
CA LEU A 184 -12.94 4.26 -6.78
C LEU A 184 -12.62 4.03 -8.26
N ALA A 185 -13.15 4.86 -9.16
CA ALA A 185 -12.81 4.78 -10.58
C ALA A 185 -11.37 5.25 -10.82
N LEU A 186 -10.88 6.26 -10.10
CA LEU A 186 -9.49 6.70 -10.16
C LEU A 186 -8.54 5.58 -9.72
N VAL A 187 -8.78 5.00 -8.54
CA VAL A 187 -7.97 3.86 -8.05
C VAL A 187 -7.96 2.70 -9.02
N LYS A 188 -9.10 2.40 -9.66
CA LYS A 188 -9.21 1.26 -10.57
C LYS A 188 -8.43 1.44 -11.88
N TYR A 189 -8.37 2.66 -12.39
CA TYR A 189 -7.90 2.93 -13.75
C TYR A 189 -6.65 3.80 -13.82
N MET A 190 -6.14 4.29 -12.70
CA MET A 190 -5.00 5.20 -12.65
C MET A 190 -3.96 4.72 -11.65
N SER A 191 -2.71 4.66 -12.08
CA SER A 191 -1.54 4.54 -11.22
C SER A 191 -1.37 5.80 -10.35
N PRO A 192 -0.59 5.76 -9.25
CA PRO A 192 -0.33 6.95 -8.43
C PRO A 192 0.19 8.16 -9.23
N SER A 193 1.07 7.93 -10.21
CA SER A 193 1.60 9.00 -11.07
C SER A 193 0.52 9.64 -11.95
N GLU A 194 -0.40 8.85 -12.47
CA GLU A 194 -1.54 9.34 -13.27
C GLU A 194 -2.56 10.08 -12.40
N GLN A 195 -2.72 9.65 -11.15
CA GLN A 195 -3.53 10.38 -10.16
C GLN A 195 -2.94 11.76 -9.87
N GLU A 196 -1.61 11.89 -9.72
CA GLU A 196 -0.94 13.18 -9.57
C GLU A 196 -1.17 14.09 -10.79
N GLU A 197 -1.04 13.54 -12.00
CA GLU A 197 -1.28 14.31 -13.23
C GLU A 197 -2.74 14.73 -13.35
N PHE A 198 -3.67 13.86 -12.97
CA PHE A 198 -5.09 14.16 -12.90
C PHE A 198 -5.34 15.36 -11.97
N VAL A 199 -4.80 15.35 -10.75
CA VAL A 199 -4.94 16.47 -9.79
C VAL A 199 -4.38 17.77 -10.38
N ARG A 200 -3.22 17.72 -11.02
CA ARG A 200 -2.61 18.91 -11.67
C ARG A 200 -3.44 19.46 -12.82
N SER A 201 -4.22 18.61 -13.49
CA SER A 201 -5.03 18.99 -14.65
C SER A 201 -6.42 19.51 -14.29
N MET A 202 -6.87 19.29 -13.05
CA MET A 202 -8.24 19.61 -12.60
C MET A 202 -8.30 20.88 -11.75
N ASP A 203 -9.43 21.57 -11.86
CA ASP A 203 -9.78 22.66 -10.94
C ASP A 203 -10.37 22.07 -9.65
N ILE A 204 -9.48 21.82 -8.67
CA ILE A 204 -9.84 21.22 -7.38
C ILE A 204 -10.72 22.11 -6.50
N THR A 205 -11.03 23.34 -6.91
CA THR A 205 -11.96 24.22 -6.18
C THR A 205 -13.43 23.88 -6.46
N LYS A 206 -13.69 23.08 -7.49
CA LYS A 206 -15.02 22.69 -7.92
C LYS A 206 -15.25 21.20 -7.72
N LYS A 207 -16.53 20.85 -7.48
CA LYS A 207 -16.93 19.44 -7.35
C LYS A 207 -16.57 18.65 -8.60
N ILE A 208 -15.75 17.61 -8.42
CA ILE A 208 -15.33 16.72 -9.49
C ILE A 208 -16.46 15.73 -9.80
N THR A 209 -16.93 15.76 -11.04
CA THR A 209 -18.02 14.89 -11.50
C THR A 209 -17.50 13.57 -12.06
N LYS A 210 -18.33 12.52 -11.96
CA LYS A 210 -18.03 11.22 -12.57
C LYS A 210 -17.75 11.33 -14.09
N GLY A 211 -18.44 12.25 -14.77
CA GLY A 211 -18.24 12.47 -16.21
C GLY A 211 -16.86 13.00 -16.55
N GLN A 212 -16.31 13.93 -15.75
CA GLN A 212 -14.96 14.46 -15.94
C GLN A 212 -13.91 13.38 -15.73
N VAL A 213 -14.06 12.58 -14.68
CA VAL A 213 -13.17 11.45 -14.42
C VAL A 213 -13.23 10.44 -15.57
N GLN A 214 -14.44 10.11 -16.04
CA GLN A 214 -14.58 9.17 -17.16
C GLN A 214 -13.93 9.70 -18.45
N GLN A 215 -14.12 10.96 -18.77
CA GLN A 215 -13.46 11.60 -19.95
C GLN A 215 -11.93 11.54 -19.84
N TYR A 216 -11.39 11.74 -18.65
CA TYR A 216 -9.95 11.65 -18.43
C TYR A 216 -9.44 10.22 -18.60
N ILE A 217 -10.14 9.24 -18.03
CA ILE A 217 -9.84 7.80 -18.19
C ILE A 217 -9.90 7.40 -19.66
N ASP A 218 -10.93 7.84 -20.39
CA ASP A 218 -11.09 7.52 -21.81
C ASP A 218 -9.96 8.14 -22.65
N LYS A 219 -9.49 9.34 -22.27
CA LYS A 219 -8.33 9.99 -22.89
C LYS A 219 -7.04 9.23 -22.64
N ILE A 220 -6.80 8.77 -21.40
CA ILE A 220 -5.64 7.90 -21.09
C ILE A 220 -5.68 6.65 -21.96
N LYS A 221 -6.80 5.94 -21.98
CA LYS A 221 -6.97 4.74 -22.80
C LYS A 221 -6.76 4.99 -24.30
N GLN A 222 -7.21 6.13 -24.81
CA GLN A 222 -6.94 6.52 -26.19
C GLN A 222 -5.43 6.72 -26.44
N LEU A 223 -4.75 7.44 -25.54
CA LEU A 223 -3.31 7.67 -25.64
C LEU A 223 -2.50 6.37 -25.54
N GLU A 224 -2.93 5.45 -24.70
CA GLU A 224 -2.35 4.10 -24.60
C GLU A 224 -2.55 3.31 -25.89
N ASN A 225 -3.78 3.28 -26.41
CA ASN A 225 -4.12 2.57 -27.65
C ASN A 225 -3.49 3.19 -28.92
N ASP A 226 -3.27 4.49 -28.91
CA ASP A 226 -2.66 5.22 -30.04
C ASP A 226 -1.12 5.25 -29.94
N ASN A 227 -0.54 4.72 -28.87
CA ASN A 227 0.91 4.62 -28.75
C ASN A 227 1.43 3.56 -29.75
N PRO A 228 2.22 3.98 -30.79
CA PRO A 228 2.70 3.06 -31.81
C PRO A 228 3.55 1.93 -31.25
N LYS A 229 4.21 2.17 -30.11
CA LYS A 229 5.03 1.19 -29.41
C LYS A 229 4.18 0.10 -28.73
N VAL A 230 2.99 0.44 -28.23
CA VAL A 230 2.04 -0.53 -27.66
C VAL A 230 1.52 -1.45 -28.76
N LYS A 231 1.11 -0.90 -29.91
CA LYS A 231 0.66 -1.68 -31.07
C LYS A 231 1.76 -2.59 -31.63
N GLU A 232 2.99 -2.08 -31.66
CA GLU A 232 4.15 -2.88 -32.09
C GLU A 232 4.41 -4.05 -31.13
N LEU A 233 4.36 -3.81 -29.81
CA LEU A 233 4.52 -4.85 -28.79
C LEU A 233 3.37 -5.85 -28.80
N GLU A 234 2.13 -5.41 -29.01
CA GLU A 234 0.97 -6.31 -29.16
C GLU A 234 1.11 -7.21 -30.38
N THR A 235 1.62 -6.66 -31.48
CA THR A 235 1.92 -7.44 -32.69
C THR A 235 3.00 -8.47 -32.42
N GLN A 236 4.11 -8.08 -31.80
CA GLN A 236 5.19 -8.99 -31.37
C GLN A 236 4.69 -10.08 -30.43
N ILE A 237 3.85 -9.74 -29.44
CA ILE A 237 3.23 -10.71 -28.52
C ILE A 237 2.34 -11.69 -29.31
N SER A 238 1.59 -11.22 -30.28
CA SER A 238 0.76 -12.07 -31.15
C SER A 238 1.59 -13.03 -32.02
N GLU A 239 2.67 -12.53 -32.58
CA GLU A 239 3.63 -13.31 -33.40
C GLU A 239 4.33 -14.36 -32.52
N LEU A 240 4.85 -13.96 -31.35
CA LEU A 240 5.49 -14.89 -30.41
C LEU A 240 4.53 -15.95 -29.88
N LYS A 241 3.26 -15.62 -29.65
CA LYS A 241 2.23 -16.61 -29.27
C LYS A 241 1.97 -17.62 -30.40
N THR A 242 1.97 -17.15 -31.65
CA THR A 242 1.77 -18.03 -32.82
C THR A 242 2.99 -18.93 -33.02
N GLU A 243 4.19 -18.40 -32.90
CA GLU A 243 5.43 -19.15 -32.97
C GLU A 243 5.53 -20.18 -31.84
N LYS A 244 5.18 -19.79 -30.61
CA LYS A 244 5.07 -20.71 -29.46
C LYS A 244 4.12 -21.87 -29.74
N ASN A 245 2.93 -21.59 -30.30
CA ASN A 245 1.96 -22.61 -30.66
C ASN A 245 2.45 -23.57 -31.77
N ILE A 246 3.22 -23.04 -32.73
CA ILE A 246 3.87 -23.85 -33.76
C ILE A 246 4.96 -24.75 -33.19
N LEU A 247 5.79 -24.19 -32.30
CA LEU A 247 6.83 -24.93 -31.60
C LEU A 247 6.23 -26.00 -30.67
N GLU A 248 5.16 -25.69 -29.94
CA GLU A 248 4.46 -26.68 -29.10
C GLU A 248 3.87 -27.81 -29.93
N ARG A 249 3.37 -27.55 -31.17
CA ARG A 249 2.92 -28.59 -32.09
C ARG A 249 4.08 -29.44 -32.63
N LYS A 250 5.22 -28.83 -32.96
CA LYS A 250 6.42 -29.54 -33.38
C LYS A 250 7.01 -30.41 -32.25
N VAL A 251 7.00 -29.93 -31.03
CA VAL A 251 7.42 -30.67 -29.84
C VAL A 251 6.53 -31.90 -29.57
N LYS A 252 5.22 -31.78 -29.84
CA LYS A 252 4.28 -32.94 -29.73
C LYS A 252 4.52 -34.02 -30.78
N LEU A 253 5.13 -33.69 -31.89
CA LEU A 253 5.37 -34.63 -33.01
C LEU A 253 6.71 -35.39 -32.87
N ASN A 254 7.62 -34.92 -32.03
CA ASN A 254 8.92 -35.56 -31.80
C ASN A 254 9.06 -36.12 -30.36
N GLN A 255 9.19 -37.44 -30.28
CA GLN A 255 9.21 -38.16 -29.00
C GLN A 255 10.41 -37.76 -28.09
N GLU A 256 11.55 -37.41 -28.68
CA GLU A 256 12.73 -36.92 -27.95
C GLU A 256 12.55 -35.48 -27.38
N GLU A 257 11.72 -34.66 -28.01
CA GLU A 257 11.38 -33.33 -27.51
C GLU A 257 10.32 -33.39 -26.43
N SER A 258 9.46 -34.43 -26.43
CA SER A 258 8.48 -34.71 -25.38
C SER A 258 9.13 -34.95 -24.00
N ASP A 259 10.29 -35.62 -24.01
CA ASP A 259 11.06 -35.87 -22.77
C ASP A 259 11.69 -34.58 -22.25
N LYS A 260 12.16 -33.69 -23.15
CA LYS A 260 12.64 -32.35 -22.76
C LYS A 260 11.51 -31.46 -22.26
N TYR A 261 10.32 -31.54 -22.90
CA TYR A 261 9.15 -30.81 -22.46
C TYR A 261 8.65 -31.28 -21.08
N ASN A 262 8.64 -32.59 -20.85
CA ASN A 262 8.25 -33.15 -19.55
C ASN A 262 9.25 -32.77 -18.46
N LYS A 263 10.54 -32.72 -18.80
CA LYS A 263 11.58 -32.23 -17.88
C LYS A 263 11.38 -30.74 -17.57
N LEU A 264 11.14 -29.93 -18.61
CA LEU A 264 10.88 -28.49 -18.46
C LEU A 264 9.58 -28.22 -17.69
N LYS A 265 8.56 -29.06 -17.91
CA LYS A 265 7.28 -29.00 -17.18
C LYS A 265 7.49 -29.37 -15.71
N SER A 266 8.28 -30.39 -15.44
CA SER A 266 8.70 -30.77 -14.08
C SER A 266 9.50 -29.66 -13.40
N ASP A 267 10.42 -29.00 -14.14
CA ASP A 267 11.21 -27.87 -13.64
C ASP A 267 10.30 -26.64 -13.36
N ILE A 268 9.31 -26.39 -14.22
CA ILE A 268 8.32 -25.32 -14.00
C ILE A 268 7.42 -25.64 -12.80
N GLU A 269 6.98 -26.88 -12.65
CA GLU A 269 6.19 -27.31 -11.49
C GLU A 269 7.01 -27.22 -10.19
N PHE A 270 8.29 -27.60 -10.25
CA PHE A 270 9.23 -27.43 -9.15
C PHE A 270 9.46 -25.97 -8.79
N LEU A 271 9.73 -25.12 -9.79
CA LEU A 271 9.87 -23.66 -9.61
C LEU A 271 8.56 -22.99 -9.13
N THR A 272 7.43 -23.50 -9.59
CA THR A 272 6.11 -22.99 -9.15
C THR A 272 5.83 -23.41 -7.70
N LYS A 273 6.30 -24.59 -7.30
CA LYS A 273 6.21 -25.08 -5.92
C LYS A 273 7.14 -24.35 -4.96
N GLN A 274 8.34 -23.94 -5.46
CA GLN A 274 9.26 -23.09 -4.72
C GLN A 274 8.84 -21.60 -4.67
N LYS A 275 7.85 -21.20 -5.47
CA LYS A 275 7.36 -19.80 -5.54
C LYS A 275 6.88 -19.25 -4.19
N THR A 276 6.44 -20.11 -3.30
CA THR A 276 6.03 -19.72 -1.94
C THR A 276 7.20 -19.32 -1.05
N ASP A 277 8.37 -19.91 -1.23
CA ASP A 277 9.59 -19.54 -0.48
C ASP A 277 10.44 -18.48 -1.22
N LEU A 278 10.29 -18.41 -2.55
CA LEU A 278 11.05 -17.54 -3.45
C LEU A 278 10.39 -16.18 -3.74
N GLY A 279 9.20 -15.91 -3.21
CA GLY A 279 8.52 -14.61 -3.44
C GLY A 279 9.44 -13.42 -3.15
N ARG A 280 10.21 -13.50 -2.06
CA ARG A 280 11.20 -12.46 -1.72
C ARG A 280 12.41 -12.43 -2.65
N GLN A 281 12.81 -13.58 -3.22
CA GLN A 281 13.97 -13.64 -4.12
C GLN A 281 13.61 -13.20 -5.55
N ILE A 282 12.36 -13.42 -5.98
CA ILE A 282 11.87 -12.96 -7.30
C ILE A 282 11.72 -11.45 -7.30
N ASP A 283 11.19 -10.86 -6.22
CA ASP A 283 11.13 -9.41 -6.08
C ASP A 283 12.53 -8.80 -6.12
N SER A 284 13.49 -9.40 -5.38
CA SER A 284 14.90 -8.99 -5.38
C SER A 284 15.57 -9.17 -6.75
N ALA A 285 15.28 -10.27 -7.46
CA ALA A 285 15.83 -10.52 -8.79
C ALA A 285 15.22 -9.57 -9.85
N THR A 286 13.95 -9.26 -9.73
CA THR A 286 13.26 -8.29 -10.60
C THR A 286 13.79 -6.88 -10.34
N GLU A 287 14.01 -6.54 -9.08
CA GLU A 287 14.61 -5.28 -8.68
C GLU A 287 16.07 -5.19 -9.17
N LEU A 288 16.83 -6.27 -9.02
CA LEU A 288 18.20 -6.37 -9.53
C LEU A 288 18.27 -6.26 -11.06
N ALA A 289 17.36 -6.92 -11.76
CA ALA A 289 17.26 -6.80 -13.22
C ALA A 289 16.89 -5.36 -13.63
N GLY A 290 15.96 -4.73 -12.92
CA GLY A 290 15.63 -3.32 -13.12
C GLY A 290 16.80 -2.38 -12.84
N LEU A 291 17.60 -2.67 -11.81
CA LEU A 291 18.84 -1.94 -11.52
C LEU A 291 19.89 -2.17 -12.62
N THR A 292 20.05 -3.40 -13.08
CA THR A 292 20.99 -3.74 -14.17
C THR A 292 20.68 -2.97 -15.44
N VAL A 293 19.42 -2.92 -15.84
CA VAL A 293 18.97 -2.16 -17.03
C VAL A 293 19.21 -0.66 -16.84
N ARG A 294 18.96 -0.11 -15.65
CA ARG A 294 19.23 1.31 -15.37
C ARG A 294 20.72 1.61 -15.36
N LEU A 295 21.54 0.75 -14.77
CA LEU A 295 23.00 0.90 -14.77
C LEU A 295 23.56 0.80 -16.18
N GLN A 296 23.09 -0.18 -16.97
CA GLN A 296 23.51 -0.32 -18.35
C GLN A 296 23.14 0.93 -19.17
N LYS A 297 21.91 1.42 -19.03
CA LYS A 297 21.48 2.66 -19.68
C LYS A 297 22.33 3.85 -19.24
N LEU A 298 22.60 4.00 -17.95
CA LEU A 298 23.46 5.08 -17.41
C LEU A 298 24.88 4.99 -18.01
N LEU A 299 25.46 3.80 -18.05
CA LEU A 299 26.79 3.58 -18.62
C LEU A 299 26.82 3.91 -20.11
N GLU A 300 25.83 3.44 -20.88
CA GLU A 300 25.83 3.59 -22.35
C GLU A 300 25.42 5.01 -22.79
N THR A 301 24.43 5.63 -22.12
CA THR A 301 23.88 6.90 -22.58
C THR A 301 24.48 8.12 -21.90
N GLU A 302 24.91 7.99 -20.66
CA GLU A 302 25.40 9.13 -19.86
C GLU A 302 26.91 9.08 -19.66
N LEU A 303 27.46 7.95 -19.20
CA LEU A 303 28.88 7.86 -18.82
C LEU A 303 29.79 7.58 -20.01
N ALA A 304 29.46 6.63 -20.88
CA ALA A 304 30.31 6.27 -22.01
C ALA A 304 30.56 7.45 -22.98
N PRO A 305 29.59 8.32 -23.28
CA PRO A 305 29.82 9.48 -24.15
C PRO A 305 30.67 10.59 -23.52
N ILE A 306 30.83 10.61 -22.18
CA ILE A 306 31.59 11.67 -21.49
C ILE A 306 33.03 11.74 -21.97
N LYS A 307 33.67 10.56 -22.17
CA LYS A 307 35.06 10.46 -22.61
C LYS A 307 35.33 11.07 -24.00
N PHE A 308 34.28 11.25 -24.82
CA PHE A 308 34.37 11.83 -26.16
C PHE A 308 33.98 13.32 -26.20
N LYS A 309 33.66 13.91 -25.05
CA LYS A 309 33.34 15.35 -24.99
C LYS A 309 34.62 16.18 -25.11
N ARG A 310 34.56 17.27 -25.88
CA ARG A 310 35.69 18.18 -26.10
C ARG A 310 36.31 18.66 -24.80
N CYS A 311 35.53 18.87 -23.74
CA CYS A 311 36.05 19.27 -22.42
C CYS A 311 36.98 18.24 -21.79
N MET A 312 36.95 16.98 -22.24
CA MET A 312 37.86 15.92 -21.77
C MET A 312 39.20 15.93 -22.52
N GLU A 313 39.27 16.57 -23.69
CA GLU A 313 40.50 16.71 -24.48
C GLU A 313 41.34 17.92 -24.03
N GLU A 314 40.69 18.90 -23.42
CA GLU A 314 41.31 20.16 -22.95
C GLU A 314 41.43 20.24 -21.42
N LEU A 315 41.56 19.07 -20.73
CA LEU A 315 41.64 19.02 -19.25
C LEU A 315 42.96 19.61 -18.74
N ASP A 316 42.82 20.62 -17.86
CA ASP A 316 43.93 21.09 -17.03
C ASP A 316 43.86 20.36 -15.67
N SER A 317 44.92 19.62 -15.32
CA SER A 317 45.02 18.87 -14.07
C SER A 317 44.97 19.70 -12.78
N SER A 318 45.08 21.01 -12.91
CA SER A 318 44.97 21.96 -11.79
C SER A 318 43.54 22.47 -11.57
N ASP A 319 42.57 22.13 -12.43
CA ASP A 319 41.18 22.57 -12.31
C ASP A 319 40.46 21.83 -11.17
N VAL A 320 39.77 22.58 -10.32
CA VAL A 320 38.95 22.07 -9.23
C VAL A 320 37.87 21.07 -9.77
N CYS A 321 37.40 21.30 -10.99
CA CYS A 321 36.47 20.39 -11.64
C CYS A 321 37.06 19.02 -11.95
N VAL A 322 38.35 18.96 -12.27
CA VAL A 322 39.08 17.67 -12.49
C VAL A 322 39.20 16.90 -11.17
N GLY A 323 39.51 17.61 -10.06
CA GLY A 323 39.51 17.00 -8.73
C GLY A 323 38.16 16.41 -8.35
N ASN A 324 37.08 17.17 -8.52
CA ASN A 324 35.74 16.72 -8.24
C ASN A 324 35.31 15.51 -9.10
N LEU A 325 35.67 15.51 -10.38
CA LEU A 325 35.39 14.39 -11.28
C LEU A 325 36.19 13.15 -10.87
N THR A 326 37.44 13.31 -10.49
CA THR A 326 38.30 12.23 -9.98
C THR A 326 37.72 11.63 -8.71
N ASP A 327 37.24 12.44 -7.79
CA ASP A 327 36.58 11.97 -6.56
C ASP A 327 35.32 11.17 -6.86
N ILE A 328 34.52 11.58 -7.84
CA ILE A 328 33.33 10.83 -8.27
C ILE A 328 33.74 9.49 -8.89
N ILE A 329 34.77 9.47 -9.74
CA ILE A 329 35.28 8.23 -10.35
C ILE A 329 35.79 7.28 -9.26
N ASN A 330 36.56 7.75 -8.31
CA ASN A 330 37.06 6.95 -7.20
C ASN A 330 35.88 6.34 -6.38
N ARG A 331 34.84 7.11 -6.12
CA ARG A 331 33.64 6.59 -5.43
C ARG A 331 32.89 5.55 -6.25
N ILE A 332 32.90 5.63 -7.58
CA ILE A 332 32.34 4.63 -8.47
C ILE A 332 33.18 3.35 -8.43
N ASP A 333 34.51 3.47 -8.41
CA ASP A 333 35.45 2.36 -8.29
C ASP A 333 35.28 1.64 -6.95
N ASP A 334 35.26 2.38 -5.85
CA ASP A 334 35.00 1.83 -4.51
C ASP A 334 33.66 1.07 -4.46
N TRP A 335 32.61 1.68 -4.96
CA TRP A 335 31.29 1.04 -5.06
C TRP A 335 31.33 -0.21 -5.96
N SER A 336 32.03 -0.14 -7.08
CA SER A 336 32.19 -1.30 -8.00
C SER A 336 32.89 -2.47 -7.31
N ASP A 337 33.92 -2.19 -6.52
CA ASP A 337 34.67 -3.22 -5.79
C ASP A 337 33.85 -3.80 -4.61
N GLU A 338 33.07 -2.99 -3.92
CA GLU A 338 32.10 -3.47 -2.94
C GLU A 338 31.04 -4.37 -3.58
N MET A 339 30.48 -3.97 -4.72
CA MET A 339 29.51 -4.78 -5.46
C MET A 339 30.09 -6.11 -5.95
N LYS A 340 31.33 -6.11 -6.46
CA LYS A 340 32.03 -7.35 -6.84
C LYS A 340 32.22 -8.30 -5.66
N LYS A 341 32.57 -7.77 -4.48
CA LYS A 341 32.68 -8.58 -3.24
C LYS A 341 31.34 -9.18 -2.84
N LEU A 342 30.25 -8.40 -2.89
CA LEU A 342 28.91 -8.87 -2.58
C LEU A 342 28.44 -9.95 -3.56
N LEU A 343 28.70 -9.77 -4.86
CA LEU A 343 28.33 -10.75 -5.88
C LEU A 343 29.14 -12.04 -5.77
N ASN A 344 30.42 -11.96 -5.42
CA ASN A 344 31.29 -13.14 -5.24
C ASN A 344 30.94 -13.91 -3.96
N ASN A 345 30.63 -13.24 -2.85
CA ASN A 345 30.22 -13.89 -1.60
C ASN A 345 28.87 -14.62 -1.73
N ASN A 346 28.02 -14.23 -2.66
CA ASN A 346 26.74 -14.93 -2.93
C ASN A 346 26.93 -16.18 -3.82
N ASN A 347 28.09 -16.36 -4.49
CA ASN A 347 28.35 -17.55 -5.28
C ASN A 347 28.76 -18.78 -4.43
N ASP A 348 29.10 -18.60 -3.17
CA ASP A 348 29.43 -19.70 -2.26
C ASP A 348 28.20 -20.48 -1.73
N TYR A 349 26.97 -20.02 -2.05
CA TYR A 349 25.73 -20.72 -1.69
C TYR A 349 25.09 -21.54 -2.82
N VAL A 350 25.77 -21.68 -3.96
CA VAL A 350 25.32 -22.53 -5.07
C VAL A 350 26.29 -23.71 -5.19
N VAL A 351 26.34 -24.57 -4.19
CA VAL A 351 26.94 -25.93 -4.34
C VAL A 351 26.07 -26.92 -3.58
N ASP A 352 25.82 -28.02 -4.28
CA ASP A 352 25.23 -29.30 -3.88
C ASP A 352 23.71 -29.42 -3.92
N VAL A 353 23.24 -29.64 -5.16
CA VAL A 353 22.15 -30.61 -5.38
C VAL A 353 22.70 -31.65 -6.38
N GLN A 354 23.21 -32.74 -5.82
CA GLN A 354 23.30 -34.02 -6.52
C GLN A 354 21.88 -34.62 -6.66
#